data_2defdf3940a6b83e3d60866d789a9c68
#
_entry.id   2defdf3940a6b83e3d60866d789a9c68
#
_cell.length_a   1.000
_cell.length_b   1.000
_cell.length_c   1.000
_cell.angle_alpha   90.00
_cell.angle_beta   90.00
_cell.angle_gamma   90.00
#
_symmetry.space_group_name_H-M   'P 1'
#
loop_
_entity.id
_entity.type
_entity.pdbx_description
1 polymer ?
#
loop_
_entity_poly.entity_id
_entity_poly.type
_entity_poly.pdbx_seq_one_letter_code
_entity_poly.pdbx_strand_id
1 'polypeptide(L)'
;MICGMRLVLVVIALALLLVESGGVVRPARITNAAPVSPAASSAPKARVDFDTQLKPIFQSKCMPCHFSGGQMYDRLPFDKPATIKKLGTRLFTRIKDEHDRKLIEDFLTQD
;
A
#
# COMPACT_ATOMS: atom_id res chain seq x y z
N MET A 1 -46.21 -6.19 -9.44
CA MET A 1 -44.76 -5.93 -9.21
C MET A 1 -43.91 -6.17 -10.45
N ILE A 2 -44.40 -5.97 -11.66
CA ILE A 2 -43.67 -6.28 -12.91
C ILE A 2 -43.21 -4.99 -13.63
N CYS A 3 -43.66 -3.82 -13.19
CA CYS A 3 -43.35 -2.54 -13.83
C CYS A 3 -41.93 -2.00 -13.56
N GLY A 4 -41.33 -2.32 -12.40
CA GLY A 4 -40.00 -1.83 -12.03
C GLY A 4 -38.85 -2.50 -12.76
N MET A 5 -39.03 -3.79 -13.11
CA MET A 5 -37.97 -4.57 -13.72
C MET A 5 -37.74 -4.23 -15.21
N ARG A 6 -38.80 -3.78 -15.90
CA ARG A 6 -38.70 -3.34 -17.31
C ARG A 6 -38.00 -1.98 -17.44
N LEU A 7 -38.17 -1.10 -16.46
CA LEU A 7 -37.54 0.21 -16.48
C LEU A 7 -36.02 0.10 -16.29
N VAL A 8 -35.58 -0.80 -15.37
CA VAL A 8 -34.16 -1.05 -15.11
C VAL A 8 -33.44 -1.64 -16.33
N LEU A 9 -34.09 -2.58 -17.04
CA LEU A 9 -33.51 -3.16 -18.25
C LEU A 9 -33.37 -2.17 -19.39
N VAL A 10 -34.33 -1.22 -19.54
CA VAL A 10 -34.23 -0.17 -20.56
C VAL A 10 -33.12 0.82 -20.28
N VAL A 11 -32.90 1.17 -19.00
CA VAL A 11 -31.80 2.07 -18.60
C VAL A 11 -30.43 1.43 -18.83
N ILE A 12 -30.29 0.14 -18.53
CA ILE A 12 -29.03 -0.60 -18.77
C ILE A 12 -28.76 -0.74 -20.28
N ALA A 13 -29.77 -1.01 -21.08
CA ALA A 13 -29.62 -1.11 -22.53
C ALA A 13 -29.26 0.25 -23.19
N LEU A 14 -29.78 1.35 -22.65
CA LEU A 14 -29.47 2.71 -23.16
C LEU A 14 -28.02 3.14 -22.74
N ALA A 15 -27.54 2.71 -21.58
CA ALA A 15 -26.21 3.01 -21.13
C ALA A 15 -25.11 2.24 -21.91
N LEU A 16 -25.41 1.06 -22.44
CA LEU A 16 -24.51 0.26 -23.27
C LEU A 16 -24.33 0.81 -24.70
N LEU A 17 -25.29 1.62 -25.20
CA LEU A 17 -25.22 2.21 -26.54
C LEU A 17 -24.35 3.48 -26.62
N LEU A 18 -23.92 4.06 -25.50
CA LEU A 18 -23.13 5.29 -25.47
C LEU A 18 -21.61 5.08 -25.34
N VAL A 19 -21.14 3.85 -25.34
CA VAL A 19 -19.70 3.54 -25.17
C VAL A 19 -18.95 3.40 -26.51
N GLU A 20 -19.62 3.47 -27.63
CA GLU A 20 -18.99 3.38 -28.95
C GLU A 20 -18.72 4.75 -29.60
N SER A 21 -17.96 5.59 -28.97
CA SER A 21 -17.30 6.70 -29.66
C SER A 21 -15.79 6.53 -29.59
N GLY A 22 -15.32 5.66 -30.48
CA GLY A 22 -13.92 5.33 -30.66
C GLY A 22 -13.08 6.56 -31.01
N GLY A 23 -12.19 6.93 -30.13
CA GLY A 23 -11.04 7.76 -30.44
C GLY A 23 -10.03 6.96 -31.24
N VAL A 24 -9.95 7.19 -32.55
CA VAL A 24 -8.88 6.68 -33.40
C VAL A 24 -7.59 7.35 -32.99
N VAL A 25 -6.78 6.66 -32.19
CA VAL A 25 -5.42 7.06 -31.90
C VAL A 25 -4.57 6.75 -33.14
N ARG A 26 -4.15 7.79 -33.87
CA ARG A 26 -3.17 7.71 -34.96
C ARG A 26 -1.85 7.21 -34.38
N PRO A 27 -1.20 6.18 -34.97
CA PRO A 27 0.15 5.80 -34.57
C PRO A 27 1.13 6.89 -34.99
N ALA A 28 1.69 7.60 -34.02
CA ALA A 28 2.85 8.45 -34.27
C ALA A 28 4.03 7.54 -34.65
N ARG A 29 4.68 7.87 -35.75
CA ARG A 29 5.91 7.23 -36.21
C ARG A 29 6.95 7.26 -35.10
N ILE A 30 7.32 6.09 -34.62
CA ILE A 30 8.45 5.91 -33.71
C ILE A 30 9.70 5.91 -34.58
N THR A 31 10.43 7.02 -34.58
CA THR A 31 11.81 7.09 -35.05
C THR A 31 12.68 6.25 -34.11
N ASN A 32 13.57 5.46 -34.69
CA ASN A 32 14.56 4.60 -34.07
C ASN A 32 15.11 5.12 -32.74
N ALA A 33 14.61 4.56 -31.63
CA ALA A 33 15.33 4.56 -30.38
C ALA A 33 16.07 3.22 -30.29
N ALA A 34 17.37 3.28 -30.10
CA ALA A 34 18.24 2.15 -29.87
C ALA A 34 17.66 1.24 -28.74
N PRO A 35 17.95 -0.07 -28.74
CA PRO A 35 17.50 -0.96 -27.72
C PRO A 35 18.07 -0.49 -26.36
N VAL A 36 17.21 0.13 -25.56
CA VAL A 36 17.51 0.36 -24.16
C VAL A 36 17.46 -1.01 -23.51
N SER A 37 18.64 -1.60 -23.36
CA SER A 37 18.84 -2.76 -22.52
C SER A 37 18.16 -2.45 -21.17
N PRO A 38 17.29 -3.31 -20.62
CA PRO A 38 16.89 -3.18 -19.25
C PRO A 38 18.10 -3.51 -18.39
N ALA A 39 18.96 -2.51 -18.20
CA ALA A 39 19.88 -2.55 -17.09
C ALA A 39 18.97 -2.70 -15.88
N ALA A 40 18.97 -3.89 -15.27
CA ALA A 40 18.39 -4.11 -13.99
C ALA A 40 18.99 -3.06 -13.05
N SER A 41 18.31 -1.93 -12.95
CA SER A 41 18.63 -0.90 -11.98
C SER A 41 18.34 -1.54 -10.63
N SER A 42 19.34 -2.16 -10.04
CA SER A 42 19.40 -2.40 -8.61
C SER A 42 19.55 -1.03 -7.94
N ALA A 43 18.50 -0.21 -8.07
CA ALA A 43 18.39 0.96 -7.24
C ALA A 43 18.50 0.46 -5.80
N PRO A 44 19.39 1.05 -4.97
CA PRO A 44 19.50 0.66 -3.58
C PRO A 44 18.08 0.77 -2.99
N LYS A 45 17.58 -0.33 -2.44
CA LYS A 45 16.26 -0.39 -1.82
C LYS A 45 16.15 0.78 -0.86
N ALA A 46 15.20 1.68 -1.12
CA ALA A 46 15.03 2.87 -0.30
C ALA A 46 14.87 2.44 1.15
N ARG A 47 15.67 3.03 2.04
CA ARG A 47 15.60 2.71 3.48
C ARG A 47 14.24 3.13 4.02
N VAL A 48 13.63 2.26 4.80
CA VAL A 48 12.39 2.56 5.48
C VAL A 48 12.67 3.49 6.64
N ASP A 49 12.04 4.66 6.64
CA ASP A 49 12.13 5.61 7.73
C ASP A 49 11.15 5.25 8.86
N PHE A 50 11.67 5.16 10.07
CA PHE A 50 10.88 4.76 11.21
C PHE A 50 9.80 5.77 11.58
N ASP A 51 10.15 7.05 11.66
CA ASP A 51 9.25 8.09 12.19
C ASP A 51 8.12 8.41 11.22
N THR A 52 8.41 8.40 9.93
CA THR A 52 7.43 8.78 8.89
C THR A 52 6.63 7.61 8.34
N GLN A 53 7.17 6.39 8.33
CA GLN A 53 6.54 5.24 7.70
C GLN A 53 6.04 4.19 8.72
N LEU A 54 6.82 3.84 9.73
CA LEU A 54 6.46 2.77 10.67
C LEU A 54 5.70 3.25 11.90
N LYS A 55 6.14 4.35 12.49
CA LYS A 55 5.52 4.89 13.69
C LYS A 55 4.01 5.16 13.55
N PRO A 56 3.51 5.72 12.42
CA PRO A 56 2.08 5.86 12.18
C PRO A 56 1.31 4.53 12.19
N ILE A 57 1.90 3.46 11.66
CA ILE A 57 1.31 2.11 11.68
C ILE A 57 1.13 1.64 13.12
N PHE A 58 2.18 1.77 13.94
CA PHE A 58 2.10 1.39 15.36
C PHE A 58 1.16 2.29 16.14
N GLN A 59 1.10 3.57 15.86
CA GLN A 59 0.13 4.47 16.48
C GLN A 59 -1.30 4.03 16.20
N SER A 60 -1.65 3.73 14.96
CA SER A 60 -3.00 3.34 14.59
C SER A 60 -3.47 2.01 15.20
N LYS A 61 -2.54 1.10 15.49
CA LYS A 61 -2.86 -0.28 15.90
C LYS A 61 -2.54 -0.58 17.37
N CYS A 62 -1.65 0.19 18.00
CA CYS A 62 -1.07 -0.13 19.30
C CYS A 62 -1.23 0.99 20.35
N MET A 63 -1.85 2.12 19.98
CA MET A 63 -2.25 3.14 20.96
C MET A 63 -3.49 2.68 21.75
N PRO A 64 -3.68 3.17 22.98
CA PRO A 64 -2.75 3.99 23.74
C PRO A 64 -1.66 3.17 24.47
N CYS A 65 -1.79 1.84 24.53
CA CYS A 65 -1.03 0.99 25.47
C CYS A 65 0.48 1.08 25.35
N HIS A 66 1.03 1.15 24.13
CA HIS A 66 2.47 1.13 23.84
C HIS A 66 3.08 2.51 23.55
N PHE A 67 2.33 3.57 23.80
CA PHE A 67 2.77 4.95 23.63
C PHE A 67 2.72 5.72 24.95
N SER A 68 3.31 6.93 24.97
CA SER A 68 3.42 7.75 26.17
C SER A 68 2.09 7.85 26.93
N GLY A 69 2.13 7.54 28.23
CA GLY A 69 0.96 7.46 29.09
C GLY A 69 0.20 6.12 29.04
N GLY A 70 0.61 5.18 28.20
CA GLY A 70 0.01 3.85 28.12
C GLY A 70 0.60 2.85 29.11
N GLN A 71 -0.18 1.84 29.49
CA GLN A 71 0.19 0.85 30.52
C GLN A 71 1.44 0.02 30.19
N MET A 72 1.77 -0.15 28.91
CA MET A 72 2.87 -0.96 28.44
C MET A 72 4.08 -0.11 27.99
N TYR A 73 3.99 1.20 28.08
CA TYR A 73 5.00 2.11 27.55
C TYR A 73 6.36 1.89 28.18
N ASP A 74 6.44 1.78 29.50
CA ASP A 74 7.71 1.61 30.22
C ASP A 74 8.42 0.29 29.89
N ARG A 75 7.67 -0.74 29.52
CA ARG A 75 8.19 -2.06 29.16
C ARG A 75 8.47 -2.22 27.68
N LEU A 76 7.59 -1.69 26.85
CA LEU A 76 7.60 -1.88 25.39
C LEU A 76 7.14 -0.59 24.67
N PRO A 77 7.98 0.44 24.62
CA PRO A 77 7.68 1.68 23.92
C PRO A 77 7.78 1.48 22.38
N PHE A 78 6.66 1.62 21.67
CA PHE A 78 6.61 1.43 20.23
C PHE A 78 6.97 2.68 19.41
N ASP A 79 7.26 3.76 20.09
CA ASP A 79 7.82 4.97 19.50
C ASP A 79 9.37 4.92 19.35
N LYS A 80 9.99 3.80 19.74
CA LYS A 80 11.43 3.58 19.69
C LYS A 80 11.83 2.50 18.70
N PRO A 81 12.66 2.82 17.69
CA PRO A 81 13.14 1.84 16.69
C PRO A 81 13.78 0.60 17.31
N ALA A 82 14.56 0.79 18.39
CA ALA A 82 15.23 -0.30 19.09
C ALA A 82 14.25 -1.34 19.65
N THR A 83 13.09 -0.91 20.15
CA THR A 83 12.05 -1.83 20.64
C THR A 83 11.48 -2.66 19.49
N ILE A 84 11.24 -2.04 18.35
CA ILE A 84 10.71 -2.71 17.16
C ILE A 84 11.73 -3.72 16.62
N LYS A 85 13.01 -3.37 16.53
CA LYS A 85 14.08 -4.29 16.14
C LYS A 85 14.19 -5.49 17.13
N LYS A 86 14.06 -5.26 18.42
CA LYS A 86 14.08 -6.31 19.46
C LYS A 86 12.89 -7.27 19.35
N LEU A 87 11.71 -6.78 19.04
CA LEU A 87 10.50 -7.60 18.87
C LEU A 87 10.53 -8.41 17.57
N GLY A 88 11.08 -7.84 16.51
CA GLY A 88 11.22 -8.49 15.22
C GLY A 88 9.87 -9.01 14.68
N THR A 89 9.87 -10.21 14.14
CA THR A 89 8.69 -10.86 13.53
C THR A 89 7.56 -11.18 14.52
N ARG A 90 7.78 -11.08 15.82
CA ARG A 90 6.72 -11.24 16.85
C ARG A 90 5.59 -10.23 16.68
N LEU A 91 5.88 -9.09 16.07
CA LEU A 91 4.88 -8.06 15.74
C LEU A 91 3.79 -8.60 14.79
N PHE A 92 4.10 -9.59 13.96
CA PHE A 92 3.16 -10.17 12.97
C PHE A 92 2.04 -10.99 13.60
N THR A 93 2.11 -11.29 14.88
CA THR A 93 0.96 -11.87 15.61
C THR A 93 -0.20 -10.88 15.69
N ARG A 94 0.08 -9.58 15.70
CA ARG A 94 -0.91 -8.50 15.81
C ARG A 94 -1.12 -7.74 14.49
N ILE A 95 -0.06 -7.60 13.70
CA ILE A 95 -0.12 -6.91 12.41
C ILE A 95 -0.38 -7.93 11.31
N LYS A 96 -1.55 -7.85 10.67
CA LYS A 96 -2.00 -8.81 9.64
C LYS A 96 -1.98 -8.24 8.23
N ASP A 97 -1.94 -6.93 8.11
CA ASP A 97 -1.86 -6.25 6.82
C ASP A 97 -0.53 -6.56 6.14
N GLU A 98 -0.58 -7.02 4.88
CA GLU A 98 0.60 -7.43 4.12
C GLU A 98 1.55 -6.27 3.81
N HIS A 99 1.00 -5.09 3.52
CA HIS A 99 1.81 -3.90 3.24
C HIS A 99 2.57 -3.45 4.49
N ASP A 100 1.89 -3.39 5.65
CA ASP A 100 2.50 -3.03 6.92
C ASP A 100 3.59 -4.03 7.32
N ARG A 101 3.32 -5.33 7.13
CA ARG A 101 4.30 -6.39 7.41
C ARG A 101 5.54 -6.26 6.54
N LYS A 102 5.35 -5.98 5.25
CA LYS A 102 6.45 -5.78 4.31
C LYS A 102 7.33 -4.59 4.70
N LEU A 103 6.73 -3.46 5.09
CA LEU A 103 7.48 -2.31 5.59
C LEU A 103 8.28 -2.64 6.85
N ILE A 104 7.69 -3.39 7.78
CA ILE A 104 8.37 -3.81 9.00
C ILE A 104 9.54 -4.76 8.67
N GLU A 105 9.35 -5.74 7.78
CA GLU A 105 10.42 -6.65 7.34
C GLU A 105 11.58 -5.88 6.70
N ASP A 106 11.26 -4.93 5.83
CA ASP A 106 12.25 -4.09 5.17
C ASP A 106 13.04 -3.24 6.19
N PHE A 107 12.36 -2.73 7.21
CA PHE A 107 13.01 -2.02 8.31
C PHE A 107 13.88 -2.94 9.18
N LEU A 108 13.44 -4.17 9.47
CA LEU A 108 14.20 -5.11 10.30
C LEU A 108 15.47 -5.62 9.60
N THR A 109 15.49 -5.63 8.28
CA THR A 109 16.63 -6.10 7.46
C THR A 109 17.61 -5.01 7.11
N GLN A 110 17.32 -3.75 7.40
CA GLN A 110 18.24 -2.63 7.16
C GLN A 110 19.11 -2.37 8.41
N ASP A 111 20.41 -2.21 8.20
CA ASP A 111 21.41 -1.86 9.24
C ASP A 111 21.46 -0.35 9.47
#